data_b9b32106cbc86ae7332a27fe2ae59ff5
#
_entry.id   b9b32106cbc86ae7332a27fe2ae59ff5
#
_cell.length_a   1.000
_cell.length_b   1.000
_cell.length_c   1.000
_cell.angle_alpha   90.00
_cell.angle_beta   90.00
_cell.angle_gamma   90.00
#
_symmetry.space_group_name_H-M   'P 1'
#
loop_
_entity.id
_entity.type
_entity.pdbx_description
1 polymer ?
#
loop_
_entity_poly.entity_id
_entity_poly.type
_entity_poly.pdbx_seq_one_letter_code
_entity_poly.pdbx_strand_id
1 'polypeptide(L)'
;MEPKLSQEMIIKSAFAILAETQELSKLSMRNLAQKVQVKAPALYWYFKNKQDLLQKMAEFMENELIIPDPRLPWQERLVQFMENYYDLYTHFPCGAELEINTVPSYASRLEHLEMMIQILIQAGFSIDRSRQAVFALHHLLIGQLMDQQHEQNLRHKIMTGNHLLKDAILSMKSYVEENALVGLKASITAHQHQENEKQLFLDSVTIYLQGLAVQKES
;
A
#
# COMPACT_ATOMS: atom_id res chain seq x y z
N MET A 1 13.50 -31.15 16.67
CA MET A 1 13.66 -31.22 15.21
C MET A 1 13.66 -29.79 14.72
N GLU A 2 14.76 -29.25 14.24
CA GLU A 2 14.78 -27.88 13.67
C GLU A 2 13.88 -27.87 12.43
N PRO A 3 13.03 -26.83 12.27
CA PRO A 3 12.18 -26.74 11.10
C PRO A 3 13.06 -26.64 9.85
N LYS A 4 12.80 -27.52 8.88
CA LYS A 4 13.49 -27.52 7.59
C LYS A 4 13.24 -26.18 6.89
N LEU A 5 14.28 -25.49 6.43
CA LEU A 5 14.17 -24.25 5.67
C LEU A 5 13.18 -24.40 4.53
N SER A 6 12.18 -23.53 4.45
CA SER A 6 11.15 -23.50 3.40
C SER A 6 11.03 -22.10 2.80
N GLN A 7 10.49 -22.01 1.60
CA GLN A 7 10.22 -20.73 0.92
C GLN A 7 9.35 -19.82 1.79
N GLU A 8 8.29 -20.35 2.36
CA GLU A 8 7.37 -19.61 3.25
C GLU A 8 8.08 -19.07 4.50
N MET A 9 8.92 -19.88 5.14
CA MET A 9 9.68 -19.45 6.32
C MET A 9 10.65 -18.31 5.98
N ILE A 10 11.28 -18.36 4.80
CA ILE A 10 12.17 -17.30 4.33
C ILE A 10 11.38 -16.01 4.06
N ILE A 11 10.21 -16.09 3.41
CA ILE A 11 9.31 -14.95 3.15
C ILE A 11 8.84 -14.31 4.46
N LYS A 12 8.37 -15.10 5.43
CA LYS A 12 7.97 -14.60 6.76
C LYS A 12 9.14 -13.93 7.50
N SER A 13 10.35 -14.47 7.37
CA SER A 13 11.55 -13.84 7.95
C SER A 13 11.93 -12.54 7.24
N ALA A 14 11.70 -12.43 5.94
CA ALA A 14 11.88 -11.18 5.19
C ALA A 14 10.91 -10.10 5.67
N PHE A 15 9.62 -10.42 5.85
CA PHE A 15 8.65 -9.50 6.46
C PHE A 15 9.02 -9.12 7.90
N ALA A 16 9.57 -10.04 8.69
CA ALA A 16 10.06 -9.71 10.02
C ALA A 16 11.22 -8.68 10.00
N ILE A 17 12.12 -8.74 9.01
CA ILE A 17 13.15 -7.70 8.81
C ILE A 17 12.49 -6.36 8.44
N LEU A 18 11.49 -6.36 7.56
CA LEU A 18 10.78 -5.14 7.17
C LEU A 18 9.99 -4.54 8.33
N ALA A 19 9.42 -5.36 9.23
CA ALA A 19 8.76 -4.88 10.44
C ALA A 19 9.72 -4.16 11.38
N GLU A 20 10.97 -4.60 11.46
CA GLU A 20 12.01 -3.97 12.29
C GLU A 20 12.57 -2.69 11.65
N THR A 21 12.73 -2.68 10.32
CA THR A 21 13.44 -1.60 9.61
C THR A 21 12.54 -0.55 9.00
N GLN A 22 11.27 -0.88 8.71
CA GLN A 22 10.28 -0.05 8.03
C GLN A 22 10.74 0.49 6.66
N GLU A 23 11.74 -0.15 6.05
CA GLU A 23 12.33 0.26 4.77
C GLU A 23 12.63 -0.97 3.89
N LEU A 24 12.04 -1.04 2.69
CA LEU A 24 12.30 -2.13 1.72
C LEU A 24 13.77 -2.18 1.27
N SER A 25 14.43 -1.02 1.25
CA SER A 25 15.85 -0.88 0.89
C SER A 25 16.78 -1.63 1.85
N LYS A 26 16.38 -1.81 3.10
CA LYS A 26 17.16 -2.52 4.14
C LYS A 26 17.11 -4.03 3.98
N LEU A 27 16.14 -4.57 3.24
CA LEU A 27 16.09 -6.00 2.95
C LEU A 27 17.18 -6.37 1.94
N SER A 28 18.03 -7.32 2.30
CA SER A 28 19.08 -7.87 1.43
C SER A 28 19.20 -9.40 1.62
N MET A 29 19.68 -10.09 0.60
CA MET A 29 19.92 -11.54 0.68
C MET A 29 20.90 -11.91 1.81
N ARG A 30 21.80 -10.99 2.15
CA ARG A 30 22.79 -11.22 3.23
C ARG A 30 22.15 -11.14 4.62
N ASN A 31 21.37 -10.08 4.92
CA ASN A 31 20.74 -9.96 6.24
C ASN A 31 19.62 -10.98 6.42
N LEU A 32 18.92 -11.36 5.34
CA LEU A 32 17.93 -12.42 5.37
C LEU A 32 18.58 -13.78 5.67
N ALA A 33 19.71 -14.13 5.03
CA ALA A 33 20.46 -15.36 5.34
C ALA A 33 20.89 -15.41 6.81
N GLN A 34 21.35 -14.28 7.35
CA GLN A 34 21.70 -14.15 8.76
C GLN A 34 20.46 -14.36 9.67
N LYS A 35 19.31 -13.77 9.32
CA LYS A 35 18.06 -13.91 10.09
C LYS A 35 17.56 -15.35 10.16
N VAL A 36 17.66 -16.11 9.05
CA VAL A 36 17.27 -17.53 8.98
C VAL A 36 18.41 -18.49 9.32
N GLN A 37 19.55 -17.98 9.79
CA GLN A 37 20.72 -18.73 10.28
C GLN A 37 21.32 -19.71 9.24
N VAL A 38 21.37 -19.28 7.98
CA VAL A 38 22.00 -20.03 6.89
C VAL A 38 23.08 -19.22 6.19
N LYS A 39 23.90 -19.87 5.35
CA LYS A 39 24.81 -19.16 4.44
C LYS A 39 24.03 -18.60 3.24
N ALA A 40 24.37 -17.42 2.77
CA ALA A 40 23.67 -16.76 1.66
C ALA A 40 23.46 -17.66 0.42
N PRO A 41 24.38 -18.54 -0.01
CA PRO A 41 24.14 -19.46 -1.11
C PRO A 41 22.92 -20.38 -0.94
N ALA A 42 22.52 -20.71 0.31
CA ALA A 42 21.36 -21.54 0.56
C ALA A 42 20.03 -20.85 0.15
N LEU A 43 19.95 -19.52 0.20
CA LEU A 43 18.77 -18.78 -0.25
C LEU A 43 18.60 -18.82 -1.76
N TYR A 44 19.69 -18.91 -2.51
CA TYR A 44 19.64 -18.93 -3.99
C TYR A 44 19.08 -20.24 -4.57
N TRP A 45 18.90 -21.27 -3.72
CA TRP A 45 18.11 -22.47 -4.08
C TRP A 45 16.59 -22.18 -4.11
N TYR A 46 16.13 -21.15 -3.38
CA TYR A 46 14.72 -20.75 -3.29
C TYR A 46 14.39 -19.53 -4.16
N PHE A 47 15.32 -18.60 -4.29
CA PHE A 47 15.12 -17.32 -5.00
C PHE A 47 16.34 -17.00 -5.85
N LYS A 48 16.13 -16.74 -7.13
CA LYS A 48 17.22 -16.45 -8.08
C LYS A 48 18.02 -15.18 -7.71
N ASN A 49 17.35 -14.18 -7.15
CA ASN A 49 17.90 -12.90 -6.74
C ASN A 49 16.93 -12.19 -5.78
N LYS A 50 17.27 -10.96 -5.34
CA LYS A 50 16.40 -10.14 -4.48
C LYS A 50 15.06 -9.84 -5.16
N GLN A 51 15.03 -9.57 -6.47
CA GLN A 51 13.78 -9.25 -7.18
C GLN A 51 12.83 -10.45 -7.20
N ASP A 52 13.34 -11.65 -7.37
CA ASP A 52 12.54 -12.88 -7.30
C ASP A 52 11.97 -13.10 -5.88
N LEU A 53 12.76 -12.80 -4.84
CA LEU A 53 12.25 -12.80 -3.46
C LEU A 53 11.12 -11.79 -3.29
N LEU A 54 11.29 -10.53 -3.73
CA LEU A 54 10.26 -9.50 -3.62
C LEU A 54 8.98 -9.92 -4.38
N GLN A 55 9.12 -10.51 -5.57
CA GLN A 55 8.00 -11.01 -6.35
C GLN A 55 7.22 -12.11 -5.59
N LYS A 56 7.93 -13.03 -4.93
CA LYS A 56 7.30 -14.07 -4.11
C LYS A 56 6.72 -13.55 -2.79
N MET A 57 7.28 -12.50 -2.23
CA MET A 57 6.69 -11.81 -1.07
C MET A 57 5.38 -11.11 -1.46
N ALA A 58 5.33 -10.43 -2.61
CA ALA A 58 4.11 -9.79 -3.10
C ALA A 58 3.01 -10.82 -3.41
N GLU A 59 3.35 -11.93 -4.06
CA GLU A 59 2.44 -13.05 -4.29
C GLU A 59 1.90 -13.63 -2.96
N PHE A 60 2.77 -13.81 -1.97
CA PHE A 60 2.40 -14.30 -0.64
C PHE A 60 1.41 -13.33 0.04
N MET A 61 1.70 -12.03 0.00
CA MET A 61 0.82 -10.99 0.53
C MET A 61 -0.54 -10.99 -0.18
N GLU A 62 -0.56 -10.97 -1.51
CA GLU A 62 -1.80 -10.92 -2.30
C GLU A 62 -2.72 -12.12 -2.08
N ASN A 63 -2.16 -13.30 -1.77
CA ASN A 63 -2.94 -14.49 -1.46
C ASN A 63 -3.74 -14.38 -0.14
N GLU A 64 -3.42 -13.42 0.71
CA GLU A 64 -4.15 -13.13 1.97
C GLU A 64 -5.33 -12.16 1.74
N LEU A 65 -5.52 -11.62 0.52
CA LEU A 65 -6.63 -10.69 0.24
C LEU A 65 -7.99 -11.34 0.46
N ILE A 66 -8.80 -10.70 1.28
CA ILE A 66 -10.20 -11.10 1.50
C ILE A 66 -11.06 -10.59 0.35
N ILE A 67 -11.75 -11.51 -0.34
CA ILE A 67 -12.62 -11.15 -1.47
C ILE A 67 -13.99 -10.70 -0.93
N PRO A 68 -14.53 -9.55 -1.42
CA PRO A 68 -15.85 -9.06 -1.02
C PRO A 68 -17.00 -10.00 -1.40
N ASP A 69 -18.09 -9.92 -0.65
CA ASP A 69 -19.32 -10.67 -0.94
C ASP A 69 -19.86 -10.31 -2.34
N PRO A 70 -20.01 -11.31 -3.24
CA PRO A 70 -20.47 -11.06 -4.62
C PRO A 70 -21.92 -10.54 -4.71
N ARG A 71 -22.71 -10.62 -3.62
CA ARG A 71 -24.09 -10.14 -3.56
C ARG A 71 -24.20 -8.63 -3.33
N LEU A 72 -23.13 -7.96 -2.93
CA LEU A 72 -23.13 -6.51 -2.72
C LEU A 72 -23.36 -5.75 -4.03
N PRO A 73 -24.03 -4.58 -3.98
CA PRO A 73 -24.05 -3.64 -5.08
C PRO A 73 -22.63 -3.29 -5.56
N TRP A 74 -22.47 -2.96 -6.83
CA TRP A 74 -21.15 -2.78 -7.42
C TRP A 74 -20.28 -1.73 -6.72
N GLN A 75 -20.86 -0.59 -6.28
CA GLN A 75 -20.13 0.43 -5.53
C GLN A 75 -19.64 -0.11 -4.19
N GLU A 76 -20.54 -0.71 -3.41
CA GLU A 76 -20.21 -1.26 -2.09
C GLU A 76 -19.15 -2.36 -2.20
N ARG A 77 -19.26 -3.19 -3.25
CA ARG A 77 -18.30 -4.26 -3.52
C ARG A 77 -16.91 -3.70 -3.84
N LEU A 78 -16.80 -2.62 -4.62
CA LEU A 78 -15.51 -1.97 -4.91
C LEU A 78 -14.96 -1.21 -3.69
N VAL A 79 -15.81 -0.55 -2.89
CA VAL A 79 -15.40 0.06 -1.62
C VAL A 79 -14.80 -1.01 -0.71
N GLN A 80 -15.46 -2.17 -0.58
CA GLN A 80 -14.95 -3.26 0.26
C GLN A 80 -13.66 -3.89 -0.31
N PHE A 81 -13.49 -3.98 -1.63
CA PHE A 81 -12.21 -4.36 -2.23
C PHE A 81 -11.10 -3.41 -1.81
N MET A 82 -11.35 -2.10 -1.90
CA MET A 82 -10.36 -1.09 -1.55
C MET A 82 -10.06 -1.06 -0.06
N GLU A 83 -11.07 -1.31 0.79
CA GLU A 83 -10.89 -1.47 2.22
C GLU A 83 -9.99 -2.68 2.54
N ASN A 84 -10.28 -3.83 1.93
CA ASN A 84 -9.51 -5.06 2.15
C ASN A 84 -8.07 -4.91 1.63
N TYR A 85 -7.84 -4.20 0.52
CA TYR A 85 -6.50 -3.86 0.04
C TYR A 85 -5.76 -2.91 0.98
N TYR A 86 -6.47 -1.90 1.51
CA TYR A 86 -5.88 -0.99 2.50
C TYR A 86 -5.41 -1.78 3.73
N ASP A 87 -6.25 -2.66 4.26
CA ASP A 87 -5.92 -3.50 5.40
C ASP A 87 -4.77 -4.45 5.09
N LEU A 88 -4.79 -5.08 3.92
CA LEU A 88 -3.72 -5.97 3.47
C LEU A 88 -2.37 -5.26 3.44
N TYR A 89 -2.29 -4.11 2.75
CA TYR A 89 -1.02 -3.40 2.56
C TYR A 89 -0.53 -2.69 3.82
N THR A 90 -1.42 -2.39 4.78
CA THR A 90 -1.03 -1.89 6.11
C THR A 90 -0.64 -3.00 7.08
N HIS A 91 -1.24 -4.19 6.92
CA HIS A 91 -0.88 -5.37 7.72
C HIS A 91 0.53 -5.86 7.41
N PHE A 92 0.93 -5.86 6.15
CA PHE A 92 2.27 -6.28 5.73
C PHE A 92 3.25 -5.09 5.76
N PRO A 93 4.38 -5.20 6.49
CA PRO A 93 5.39 -4.14 6.51
C PRO A 93 5.89 -3.78 5.12
N CYS A 94 5.89 -2.51 4.78
CA CYS A 94 6.21 -1.99 3.45
C CYS A 94 5.30 -2.55 2.32
N GLY A 95 4.05 -2.90 2.60
CA GLY A 95 3.17 -3.59 1.64
C GLY A 95 2.94 -2.78 0.35
N ALA A 96 2.64 -1.49 0.44
CA ALA A 96 2.48 -0.62 -0.72
C ALA A 96 3.80 -0.42 -1.49
N GLU A 97 4.93 -0.25 -0.79
CA GLU A 97 6.25 -0.15 -1.41
C GLU A 97 6.64 -1.47 -2.11
N LEU A 98 6.30 -2.62 -1.51
CA LEU A 98 6.52 -3.94 -2.11
C LEU A 98 5.71 -4.10 -3.41
N GLU A 99 4.44 -3.71 -3.41
CA GLU A 99 3.55 -3.78 -4.57
C GLU A 99 4.12 -2.99 -5.75
N ILE A 100 4.51 -1.72 -5.57
CA ILE A 100 5.02 -0.89 -6.67
C ILE A 100 6.42 -1.31 -7.17
N ASN A 101 7.17 -2.09 -6.38
CA ASN A 101 8.49 -2.60 -6.74
C ASN A 101 8.43 -4.01 -7.35
N THR A 102 7.24 -4.54 -7.63
CA THR A 102 7.03 -5.87 -8.23
C THR A 102 6.17 -5.80 -9.48
N VAL A 103 6.24 -6.82 -10.31
CA VAL A 103 5.36 -6.95 -11.48
C VAL A 103 4.13 -7.78 -11.06
N PRO A 104 2.90 -7.29 -11.26
CA PRO A 104 1.68 -7.99 -10.87
C PRO A 104 1.36 -9.17 -11.84
N SER A 105 2.28 -10.14 -11.94
CA SER A 105 2.23 -11.25 -12.91
C SER A 105 1.84 -12.60 -12.29
N TYR A 106 1.50 -12.64 -11.01
CA TYR A 106 1.08 -13.85 -10.31
C TYR A 106 -0.46 -14.00 -10.34
N ALA A 107 -0.93 -15.25 -10.26
CA ALA A 107 -2.33 -15.61 -10.54
C ALA A 107 -3.32 -14.84 -9.68
N SER A 108 -3.13 -14.78 -8.35
CA SER A 108 -4.04 -14.09 -7.43
C SER A 108 -4.25 -12.62 -7.81
N ARG A 109 -3.18 -11.88 -8.12
CA ARG A 109 -3.30 -10.47 -8.53
C ARG A 109 -4.06 -10.29 -9.84
N LEU A 110 -3.80 -11.14 -10.83
CA LEU A 110 -4.50 -11.09 -12.11
C LEU A 110 -6.00 -11.42 -11.94
N GLU A 111 -6.33 -12.39 -11.10
CA GLU A 111 -7.71 -12.75 -10.78
C GLU A 111 -8.44 -11.63 -10.05
N HIS A 112 -7.80 -10.98 -9.09
CA HIS A 112 -8.39 -9.85 -8.37
C HIS A 112 -8.63 -8.64 -9.29
N LEU A 113 -7.67 -8.30 -10.16
CA LEU A 113 -7.86 -7.25 -11.16
C LEU A 113 -9.01 -7.57 -12.10
N GLU A 114 -9.09 -8.81 -12.59
CA GLU A 114 -10.19 -9.28 -13.44
C GLU A 114 -11.54 -9.15 -12.70
N MET A 115 -11.62 -9.58 -11.43
CA MET A 115 -12.85 -9.43 -10.64
C MET A 115 -13.31 -7.98 -10.55
N MET A 116 -12.41 -7.03 -10.26
CA MET A 116 -12.74 -5.61 -10.17
C MET A 116 -13.22 -5.05 -11.52
N ILE A 117 -12.57 -5.43 -12.63
CA ILE A 117 -12.97 -5.04 -13.97
C ILE A 117 -14.36 -5.60 -14.30
N GLN A 118 -14.61 -6.88 -14.00
CA GLN A 118 -15.88 -7.55 -14.26
C GLN A 118 -17.04 -6.96 -13.45
N ILE A 119 -16.81 -6.52 -12.22
CA ILE A 119 -17.82 -5.80 -11.41
C ILE A 119 -18.32 -4.58 -12.18
N LEU A 120 -17.44 -3.82 -12.78
CA LEU A 120 -17.79 -2.60 -13.53
C LEU A 120 -18.45 -2.92 -14.88
N ILE A 121 -17.96 -3.92 -15.59
CA ILE A 121 -18.58 -4.38 -16.87
C ILE A 121 -20.02 -4.84 -16.61
N GLN A 122 -20.24 -5.65 -15.58
CA GLN A 122 -21.58 -6.13 -15.19
C GLN A 122 -22.49 -4.99 -14.73
N ALA A 123 -21.91 -3.93 -14.14
CA ALA A 123 -22.62 -2.69 -13.85
C ALA A 123 -22.93 -1.85 -15.09
N GLY A 124 -22.47 -2.24 -16.30
CA GLY A 124 -22.77 -1.60 -17.59
C GLY A 124 -21.75 -0.55 -18.05
N PHE A 125 -20.55 -0.51 -17.46
CA PHE A 125 -19.46 0.33 -17.97
C PHE A 125 -18.74 -0.34 -19.14
N SER A 126 -18.17 0.45 -20.05
CA SER A 126 -17.29 -0.08 -21.11
C SER A 126 -16.01 -0.65 -20.53
N ILE A 127 -15.33 -1.53 -21.30
CA ILE A 127 -14.04 -2.12 -20.89
C ILE A 127 -12.99 -1.05 -20.60
N ASP A 128 -12.91 0.00 -21.43
CA ASP A 128 -11.96 1.10 -21.25
C ASP A 128 -12.23 1.90 -19.97
N ARG A 129 -13.50 2.19 -19.68
CA ARG A 129 -13.90 2.89 -18.47
C ARG A 129 -13.65 2.03 -17.23
N SER A 130 -13.95 0.74 -17.30
CA SER A 130 -13.70 -0.21 -16.22
C SER A 130 -12.22 -0.31 -15.90
N ARG A 131 -11.37 -0.43 -16.92
CA ARG A 131 -9.92 -0.41 -16.75
C ARG A 131 -9.41 0.89 -16.10
N GLN A 132 -9.85 2.05 -16.64
CA GLN A 132 -9.49 3.36 -16.08
C GLN A 132 -9.89 3.49 -14.61
N ALA A 133 -11.08 3.03 -14.25
CA ALA A 133 -11.57 3.09 -12.88
C ALA A 133 -10.76 2.22 -11.92
N VAL A 134 -10.44 0.98 -12.32
CA VAL A 134 -9.61 0.09 -11.48
C VAL A 134 -8.21 0.66 -11.28
N PHE A 135 -7.59 1.23 -12.32
CA PHE A 135 -6.30 1.90 -12.18
C PHE A 135 -6.38 3.15 -11.29
N ALA A 136 -7.44 3.96 -11.41
CA ALA A 136 -7.62 5.14 -10.54
C ALA A 136 -7.76 4.73 -9.07
N LEU A 137 -8.53 3.70 -8.76
CA LEU A 137 -8.66 3.16 -7.40
C LEU A 137 -7.31 2.67 -6.87
N HIS A 138 -6.53 1.96 -7.69
CA HIS A 138 -5.19 1.52 -7.32
C HIS A 138 -4.26 2.70 -7.03
N HIS A 139 -4.27 3.75 -7.87
CA HIS A 139 -3.47 4.94 -7.64
C HIS A 139 -3.87 5.69 -6.37
N LEU A 140 -5.17 5.78 -6.06
CA LEU A 140 -5.65 6.35 -4.79
C LEU A 140 -5.09 5.58 -3.59
N LEU A 141 -5.15 4.25 -3.63
CA LEU A 141 -4.63 3.39 -2.56
C LEU A 141 -3.12 3.55 -2.37
N ILE A 142 -2.36 3.37 -3.44
CA ILE A 142 -0.90 3.44 -3.39
C ILE A 142 -0.45 4.84 -2.98
N GLY A 143 -1.04 5.90 -3.56
CA GLY A 143 -0.73 7.28 -3.19
C GLY A 143 -0.94 7.52 -1.70
N GLN A 144 -2.11 7.16 -1.17
CA GLN A 144 -2.43 7.32 0.25
C GLN A 144 -1.44 6.58 1.16
N LEU A 145 -1.17 5.30 0.88
CA LEU A 145 -0.31 4.48 1.74
C LEU A 145 1.17 4.89 1.66
N MET A 146 1.64 5.29 0.49
CA MET A 146 3.01 5.80 0.33
C MET A 146 3.22 7.14 1.02
N ASP A 147 2.24 8.06 0.95
CA ASP A 147 2.28 9.32 1.67
C ASP A 147 2.27 9.12 3.19
N GLN A 148 1.43 8.23 3.69
CA GLN A 148 1.39 7.86 5.12
C GLN A 148 2.74 7.30 5.59
N GLN A 149 3.30 6.35 4.86
CA GLN A 149 4.61 5.77 5.19
C GLN A 149 5.72 6.82 5.15
N HIS A 150 5.70 7.70 4.14
CA HIS A 150 6.67 8.78 4.01
C HIS A 150 6.57 9.77 5.19
N GLU A 151 5.37 10.18 5.55
CA GLU A 151 5.14 11.08 6.68
C GLU A 151 5.62 10.46 8.01
N GLN A 152 5.30 9.19 8.27
CA GLN A 152 5.78 8.47 9.44
C GLN A 152 7.31 8.45 9.51
N ASN A 153 7.97 8.19 8.38
CA ASN A 153 9.43 8.20 8.28
C ASN A 153 10.02 9.60 8.54
N LEU A 154 9.39 10.67 8.03
CA LEU A 154 9.82 12.05 8.31
C LEU A 154 9.63 12.41 9.78
N ARG A 155 8.49 12.07 10.37
CA ARG A 155 8.22 12.28 11.82
C ARG A 155 9.26 11.56 12.67
N HIS A 156 9.58 10.30 12.35
CA HIS A 156 10.62 9.55 13.05
C HIS A 156 12.00 10.24 12.96
N LYS A 157 12.41 10.69 11.77
CA LYS A 157 13.66 11.43 11.57
C LYS A 157 13.73 12.71 12.41
N ILE A 158 12.63 13.44 12.51
CA ILE A 158 12.56 14.67 13.34
C ILE A 158 12.70 14.31 14.83
N MET A 159 12.00 13.27 15.28
CA MET A 159 12.05 12.81 16.66
C MET A 159 13.44 12.29 17.05
N THR A 160 14.19 11.72 16.10
CA THR A 160 15.56 11.21 16.29
C THR A 160 16.64 12.27 16.08
N GLY A 161 16.26 13.56 15.96
CA GLY A 161 17.19 14.69 16.01
C GLY A 161 17.56 15.31 14.65
N ASN A 162 16.78 15.10 13.60
CA ASN A 162 17.00 15.83 12.35
C ASN A 162 16.49 17.28 12.46
N HIS A 163 17.38 18.19 12.84
CA HIS A 163 17.06 19.61 13.04
C HIS A 163 16.65 20.30 11.74
N LEU A 164 17.23 19.95 10.59
CA LEU A 164 16.89 20.57 9.30
C LEU A 164 15.42 20.36 8.92
N LEU A 165 14.91 19.15 9.12
CA LEU A 165 13.48 18.85 8.86
C LEU A 165 12.57 19.59 9.85
N LYS A 166 12.97 19.69 11.10
CA LYS A 166 12.22 20.46 12.12
C LYS A 166 12.15 21.94 11.74
N ASP A 167 13.29 22.53 11.33
CA ASP A 167 13.38 23.94 10.95
C ASP A 167 12.54 24.21 9.67
N ALA A 168 12.54 23.28 8.70
CA ALA A 168 11.68 23.38 7.51
C ALA A 168 10.19 23.42 7.85
N ILE A 169 9.73 22.60 8.81
CA ILE A 169 8.33 22.63 9.28
C ILE A 169 8.01 23.96 10.00
N LEU A 170 8.92 24.47 10.82
CA LEU A 170 8.72 25.75 11.49
C LEU A 170 8.64 26.89 10.47
N SER A 171 9.54 26.92 9.49
CA SER A 171 9.52 27.93 8.42
C SER A 171 8.25 27.86 7.58
N MET A 172 7.75 26.66 7.26
CA MET A 172 6.48 26.48 6.57
C MET A 172 5.31 27.08 7.39
N LYS A 173 5.25 26.80 8.68
CA LYS A 173 4.19 27.33 9.55
C LYS A 173 4.23 28.86 9.63
N SER A 174 5.42 29.47 9.84
CA SER A 174 5.61 30.93 9.79
C SER A 174 5.12 31.52 8.48
N TYR A 175 5.52 30.95 7.36
CA TYR A 175 5.11 31.42 6.03
C TYR A 175 3.57 31.39 5.86
N VAL A 176 2.90 30.33 6.28
CA VAL A 176 1.44 30.19 6.22
C VAL A 176 0.75 31.27 7.06
N GLU A 177 1.30 31.62 8.22
CA GLU A 177 0.74 32.69 9.08
C GLU A 177 1.00 34.09 8.53
N GLU A 178 2.23 34.38 8.16
CA GLU A 178 2.66 35.69 7.63
C GLU A 178 1.93 36.09 6.34
N ASN A 179 1.59 35.08 5.50
CA ASN A 179 0.88 35.31 4.23
C ASN A 179 -0.63 35.08 4.32
N ALA A 180 -1.18 34.95 5.53
CA ALA A 180 -2.61 34.78 5.79
C ALA A 180 -3.27 33.67 4.94
N LEU A 181 -2.60 32.51 4.77
CA LEU A 181 -3.10 31.37 4.00
C LEU A 181 -4.15 30.59 4.80
N VAL A 182 -5.32 31.19 4.97
CA VAL A 182 -6.37 30.73 5.92
C VAL A 182 -6.84 29.29 5.63
N GLY A 183 -7.08 28.95 4.36
CA GLY A 183 -7.51 27.60 3.97
C GLY A 183 -6.45 26.55 4.28
N LEU A 184 -5.17 26.85 3.97
CA LEU A 184 -4.07 25.94 4.23
C LEU A 184 -3.82 25.77 5.74
N LYS A 185 -3.92 26.87 6.52
CA LYS A 185 -3.81 26.82 7.99
C LYS A 185 -4.89 25.91 8.60
N ALA A 186 -6.14 26.06 8.15
CA ALA A 186 -7.25 25.22 8.60
C ALA A 186 -7.04 23.74 8.22
N SER A 187 -6.57 23.47 7.01
CA SER A 187 -6.24 22.10 6.54
C SER A 187 -5.14 21.44 7.36
N ILE A 188 -4.03 22.16 7.62
CA ILE A 188 -2.93 21.65 8.45
C ILE A 188 -3.42 21.33 9.87
N THR A 189 -4.26 22.19 10.45
CA THR A 189 -4.81 21.98 11.79
C THR A 189 -5.74 20.76 11.81
N ALA A 190 -6.61 20.61 10.82
CA ALA A 190 -7.50 19.46 10.67
C ALA A 190 -6.70 18.15 10.55
N HIS A 191 -5.66 18.13 9.72
CA HIS A 191 -4.80 16.96 9.54
C HIS A 191 -4.06 16.54 10.83
N GLN A 192 -3.66 17.49 11.68
CA GLN A 192 -3.01 17.19 12.96
C GLN A 192 -3.93 16.49 13.98
N HIS A 193 -5.25 16.65 13.86
CA HIS A 193 -6.27 16.05 14.71
C HIS A 193 -6.94 14.83 14.09
N GLN A 194 -6.44 14.39 12.96
CA GLN A 194 -7.06 13.31 12.21
C GLN A 194 -6.60 11.95 12.74
N GLU A 195 -7.55 11.19 13.31
CA GLU A 195 -7.31 9.89 13.93
C GLU A 195 -7.62 8.71 13.01
N ASN A 196 -8.27 8.94 11.84
CA ASN A 196 -8.75 7.84 10.99
C ASN A 196 -8.38 8.01 9.50
N GLU A 197 -7.14 7.74 9.18
CA GLU A 197 -6.60 7.77 7.82
C GLU A 197 -7.32 6.80 6.86
N LYS A 198 -7.72 5.63 7.37
CA LYS A 198 -8.48 4.64 6.59
C LYS A 198 -9.84 5.20 6.17
N GLN A 199 -10.55 5.88 7.07
CA GLN A 199 -11.86 6.46 6.72
C GLN A 199 -11.74 7.52 5.64
N LEU A 200 -10.73 8.40 5.70
CA LEU A 200 -10.50 9.39 4.63
C LEU A 200 -10.25 8.75 3.28
N PHE A 201 -9.47 7.69 3.28
CA PHE A 201 -9.23 6.92 2.06
C PHE A 201 -10.55 6.37 1.51
N LEU A 202 -11.38 5.73 2.36
CA LEU A 202 -12.67 5.17 1.95
C LEU A 202 -13.67 6.23 1.49
N ASP A 203 -13.66 7.41 2.12
CA ASP A 203 -14.46 8.56 1.68
C ASP A 203 -14.02 9.01 0.28
N SER A 204 -12.72 9.08 0.02
CA SER A 204 -12.17 9.41 -1.31
C SER A 204 -12.56 8.38 -2.38
N VAL A 205 -12.49 7.10 -2.05
CA VAL A 205 -12.97 6.01 -2.92
C VAL A 205 -14.45 6.16 -3.20
N THR A 206 -15.25 6.44 -2.18
CA THR A 206 -16.71 6.61 -2.30
C THR A 206 -17.06 7.80 -3.20
N ILE A 207 -16.43 8.96 -3.01
CA ILE A 207 -16.60 10.15 -3.86
C ILE A 207 -16.25 9.83 -5.32
N TYR A 208 -15.13 9.13 -5.55
CA TYR A 208 -14.72 8.71 -6.89
C TYR A 208 -15.77 7.82 -7.56
N LEU A 209 -16.27 6.80 -6.87
CA LEU A 209 -17.26 5.86 -7.41
C LEU A 209 -18.63 6.50 -7.63
N GLN A 210 -19.03 7.47 -6.81
CA GLN A 210 -20.23 8.28 -7.02
C GLN A 210 -20.10 9.14 -8.30
N GLY A 211 -18.96 9.80 -8.48
CA GLY A 211 -18.67 10.55 -9.71
C GLY A 211 -18.65 9.66 -10.96
N LEU A 212 -18.12 8.46 -10.84
CA LEU A 212 -18.12 7.45 -11.93
C LEU A 212 -19.55 7.03 -12.29
N ALA A 213 -20.43 6.83 -11.30
CA ALA A 213 -21.82 6.44 -11.52
C ALA A 213 -22.61 7.47 -12.35
N VAL A 214 -22.42 8.78 -12.08
CA VAL A 214 -23.08 9.88 -12.83
C VAL A 214 -22.69 9.86 -14.32
N GLN A 215 -21.45 9.51 -14.63
CA GLN A 215 -20.95 9.44 -16.02
C GLN A 215 -21.50 8.25 -16.83
N LYS A 216 -22.13 7.29 -16.17
CA LYS A 216 -22.80 6.17 -16.84
C LYS A 216 -24.14 6.55 -17.44
N GLU A 217 -24.82 7.53 -16.81
CA GLU A 217 -26.16 8.00 -17.21
C GLU A 217 -26.10 9.03 -18.34
N SER A 218 -24.89 9.48 -18.73
CA SER A 218 -24.65 10.46 -19.80
C SER A 218 -24.25 9.80 -21.10
#